data_404064e71207eb26d5547a6d6841d14a
#
_entry.id   404064e71207eb26d5547a6d6841d14a
#
_cell.length_a   1.000
_cell.length_b   1.000
_cell.length_c   1.000
_cell.angle_alpha   90.00
_cell.angle_beta   90.00
_cell.angle_gamma   90.00
#
_symmetry.space_group_name_H-M   'P 1'
#
loop_
_entity.id
_entity.type
_entity.pdbx_description
1 polymer ?
#
loop_
_entity_poly.entity_id
_entity_poly.type
_entity_poly.pdbx_seq_one_letter_code
_entity_poly.pdbx_strand_id
1 'polypeptide(L)'
;EIIKEILFAESKYPILAEESGKSVEKLGDAYWIVDPLDGTANYARSIPISAISICLMNQLEPILGVIYDFNNDNLYEGTKVTHALLNDKQIKVSKINNPKSGVLITGLPNDTDYSDEALTKMIKDFQSWRKVRMLGSAAIASAYIASGKADVYKEKNSYIWDVAAGAAIVEAAGGHVSISNQNENFQVDVFFSNGLILR
;
A
#
# COMPACT_ATOMS: atom_id res chain seq x y z
N GLU A 1 -20.10 -0.87 -4.50
CA GLU A 1 -21.15 0.18 -4.46
C GLU A 1 -21.40 0.68 -3.04
N ILE A 2 -21.66 -0.20 -2.06
CA ILE A 2 -21.96 0.14 -0.65
C ILE A 2 -20.92 1.08 -0.03
N ILE A 3 -19.61 0.80 -0.20
CA ILE A 3 -18.53 1.66 0.32
C ILE A 3 -18.66 3.09 -0.19
N LYS A 4 -18.92 3.26 -1.50
CA LYS A 4 -19.07 4.59 -2.11
C LYS A 4 -20.28 5.35 -1.57
N GLU A 5 -21.40 4.67 -1.41
CA GLU A 5 -22.62 5.28 -0.86
C GLU A 5 -22.38 5.78 0.56
N ILE A 6 -21.73 4.98 1.41
CA ILE A 6 -21.40 5.38 2.79
C ILE A 6 -20.43 6.57 2.80
N LEU A 7 -19.31 6.49 2.09
CA LEU A 7 -18.32 7.57 2.06
C LEU A 7 -18.89 8.87 1.52
N PHE A 8 -19.70 8.79 0.46
CA PHE A 8 -20.35 9.98 -0.09
C PHE A 8 -21.43 10.56 0.85
N ALA A 9 -22.18 9.72 1.56
CA ALA A 9 -23.16 10.18 2.53
C ALA A 9 -22.51 10.96 3.66
N GLU A 10 -21.37 10.52 4.16
CA GLU A 10 -20.67 11.12 5.30
C GLU A 10 -19.89 12.39 4.95
N SER A 11 -19.20 12.44 3.81
CA SER A 11 -18.26 13.52 3.52
C SER A 11 -18.59 14.36 2.29
N LYS A 12 -19.40 13.84 1.36
CA LYS A 12 -19.66 14.43 0.02
C LYS A 12 -18.40 14.60 -0.84
N TYR A 13 -17.27 14.04 -0.45
CA TYR A 13 -16.04 14.09 -1.25
C TYR A 13 -16.14 13.20 -2.49
N PRO A 14 -15.53 13.61 -3.62
CA PRO A 14 -15.38 12.76 -4.78
C PRO A 14 -14.64 11.45 -4.44
N ILE A 15 -14.85 10.45 -5.28
CA ILE A 15 -14.25 9.12 -5.10
C ILE A 15 -13.49 8.73 -6.38
N LEU A 16 -12.26 8.29 -6.22
CA LEU A 16 -11.48 7.54 -7.20
C LEU A 16 -11.47 6.08 -6.76
N ALA A 17 -11.95 5.17 -7.59
CA ALA A 17 -11.96 3.75 -7.28
C ALA A 17 -11.48 2.92 -8.47
N GLU A 18 -10.80 1.81 -8.19
CA GLU A 18 -10.31 0.89 -9.21
C GLU A 18 -11.37 0.53 -10.24
N GLU A 19 -12.52 -0.01 -9.80
CA GLU A 19 -13.57 -0.56 -10.65
C GLU A 19 -14.35 0.48 -11.49
N SER A 20 -14.36 1.75 -11.09
CA SER A 20 -15.22 2.78 -11.69
C SER A 20 -14.52 4.05 -12.07
N GLY A 21 -13.22 4.15 -11.80
CA GLY A 21 -12.46 5.38 -12.02
C GLY A 21 -12.96 6.54 -11.14
N LYS A 22 -12.87 7.76 -11.68
CA LYS A 22 -13.28 8.97 -10.99
C LYS A 22 -14.81 9.12 -10.97
N SER A 23 -15.37 9.46 -9.82
CA SER A 23 -16.81 9.77 -9.68
C SER A 23 -17.21 11.12 -10.29
N VAL A 24 -16.24 12.00 -10.55
CA VAL A 24 -16.40 13.33 -11.14
C VAL A 24 -15.22 13.62 -12.07
N GLU A 25 -15.36 14.60 -12.98
CA GLU A 25 -14.29 14.95 -13.93
C GLU A 25 -13.02 15.44 -13.23
N LYS A 26 -13.16 16.25 -12.16
CA LYS A 26 -12.05 16.76 -11.33
C LYS A 26 -12.29 16.42 -9.86
N LEU A 27 -11.35 15.70 -9.27
CA LEU A 27 -11.45 15.23 -7.88
C LEU A 27 -11.39 16.36 -6.82
N GLY A 28 -10.80 17.53 -7.16
CA GLY A 28 -10.58 18.61 -6.20
C GLY A 28 -9.45 18.30 -5.21
N ASP A 29 -9.38 19.08 -4.12
CA ASP A 29 -8.30 18.94 -3.12
C ASP A 29 -8.51 17.73 -2.21
N ALA A 30 -9.76 17.47 -1.77
CA ALA A 30 -10.09 16.35 -0.90
C ALA A 30 -10.94 15.32 -1.65
N TYR A 31 -10.51 14.05 -1.62
CA TYR A 31 -11.22 12.95 -2.27
C TYR A 31 -10.84 11.61 -1.66
N TRP A 32 -11.74 10.64 -1.78
CA TRP A 32 -11.48 9.26 -1.39
C TRP A 32 -10.81 8.49 -2.52
N ILE A 33 -9.89 7.61 -2.13
CA ILE A 33 -9.36 6.54 -3.00
C ILE A 33 -9.82 5.20 -2.41
N VAL A 34 -10.37 4.33 -3.23
CA VAL A 34 -10.93 3.04 -2.79
C VAL A 34 -10.49 1.93 -3.73
N ASP A 35 -9.88 0.91 -3.17
CA ASP A 35 -9.79 -0.41 -3.76
C ASP A 35 -10.69 -1.37 -2.94
N PRO A 36 -11.79 -1.85 -3.52
CA PRO A 36 -12.70 -2.73 -2.81
C PRO A 36 -12.15 -4.15 -2.62
N LEU A 37 -11.13 -4.55 -3.38
CA LEU A 37 -10.55 -5.89 -3.33
C LEU A 37 -9.12 -5.92 -3.86
N ASP A 38 -8.15 -5.38 -3.12
CA ASP A 38 -6.73 -5.57 -3.41
C ASP A 38 -6.34 -7.05 -3.25
N GLY A 39 -5.54 -7.55 -4.18
CA GLY A 39 -5.18 -8.96 -4.25
C GLY A 39 -6.24 -9.85 -4.91
N THR A 40 -6.92 -9.36 -5.94
CA THR A 40 -7.97 -10.08 -6.70
C THR A 40 -7.53 -11.46 -7.17
N ALA A 41 -6.28 -11.61 -7.66
CA ALA A 41 -5.74 -12.90 -8.09
C ALA A 41 -5.60 -13.90 -6.93
N ASN A 42 -5.24 -13.43 -5.74
CA ASN A 42 -5.20 -14.23 -4.52
C ASN A 42 -6.61 -14.64 -4.10
N TYR A 43 -7.53 -13.69 -4.06
CA TYR A 43 -8.92 -13.94 -3.70
C TYR A 43 -9.56 -15.00 -4.60
N ALA A 44 -9.40 -14.88 -5.92
CA ALA A 44 -9.92 -15.85 -6.90
C ALA A 44 -9.37 -17.27 -6.72
N ARG A 45 -8.24 -17.42 -6.03
CA ARG A 45 -7.58 -18.71 -5.73
C ARG A 45 -7.74 -19.13 -4.27
N SER A 46 -8.55 -18.44 -3.48
CA SER A 46 -8.71 -18.67 -2.03
C SER A 46 -7.38 -18.61 -1.26
N ILE A 47 -6.42 -17.81 -1.74
CA ILE A 47 -5.20 -17.48 -1.01
C ILE A 47 -5.56 -16.34 -0.04
N PRO A 48 -5.38 -16.49 1.29
CA PRO A 48 -5.89 -15.55 2.28
C PRO A 48 -4.99 -14.30 2.41
N ILE A 49 -4.70 -13.64 1.29
CA ILE A 49 -3.88 -12.42 1.18
C ILE A 49 -4.61 -11.47 0.23
N SER A 50 -5.64 -10.82 0.76
CA SER A 50 -6.44 -9.81 0.07
C SER A 50 -7.07 -8.88 1.10
N ALA A 51 -7.36 -7.64 0.71
CA ALA A 51 -7.86 -6.63 1.63
C ALA A 51 -8.76 -5.62 0.93
N ILE A 52 -9.53 -4.86 1.71
CA ILE A 52 -10.17 -3.61 1.29
C ILE A 52 -9.22 -2.47 1.66
N SER A 53 -8.99 -1.53 0.73
CA SER A 53 -8.13 -0.37 0.93
C SER A 53 -8.93 0.92 0.72
N ILE A 54 -8.92 1.82 1.72
CA ILE A 54 -9.65 3.09 1.69
C ILE A 54 -8.71 4.19 2.19
N CYS A 55 -8.57 5.26 1.40
CA CYS A 55 -7.73 6.40 1.73
C CYS A 55 -8.47 7.71 1.54
N LEU A 56 -8.31 8.64 2.46
CA LEU A 56 -8.66 10.05 2.24
C LEU A 56 -7.41 10.82 1.84
N MET A 57 -7.47 11.43 0.67
CA MET A 57 -6.45 12.33 0.14
C MET A 57 -6.78 13.77 0.43
N ASN A 58 -5.77 14.59 0.66
CA ASN A 58 -5.85 16.05 0.64
C ASN A 58 -4.63 16.63 -0.05
N GLN A 59 -4.83 17.42 -1.11
CA GLN A 59 -3.75 18.04 -1.90
C GLN A 59 -2.65 17.03 -2.32
N LEU A 60 -3.08 15.87 -2.85
CA LEU A 60 -2.22 14.75 -3.26
C LEU A 60 -1.50 14.01 -2.11
N GLU A 61 -1.79 14.34 -0.86
CA GLU A 61 -1.23 13.66 0.31
C GLU A 61 -2.24 12.69 0.94
N PRO A 62 -1.86 11.45 1.22
CA PRO A 62 -2.67 10.52 2.01
C PRO A 62 -2.75 11.01 3.46
N ILE A 63 -3.94 11.38 3.95
CA ILE A 63 -4.13 11.90 5.31
C ILE A 63 -4.80 10.94 6.26
N LEU A 64 -5.52 9.95 5.74
CA LEU A 64 -6.14 8.86 6.48
C LEU A 64 -6.09 7.61 5.62
N GLY A 65 -5.73 6.49 6.21
CA GLY A 65 -5.74 5.19 5.57
C GLY A 65 -6.42 4.14 6.44
N VAL A 66 -7.19 3.29 5.80
CA VAL A 66 -7.80 2.09 6.39
C VAL A 66 -7.56 0.91 5.46
N ILE A 67 -7.04 -0.18 6.01
CA ILE A 67 -6.89 -1.46 5.31
C ILE A 67 -7.55 -2.54 6.15
N TYR A 68 -8.52 -3.24 5.58
CA TYR A 68 -9.19 -4.36 6.24
C TYR A 68 -8.83 -5.68 5.58
N ASP A 69 -7.95 -6.43 6.25
CA ASP A 69 -7.63 -7.83 5.93
C ASP A 69 -8.75 -8.71 6.47
N PHE A 70 -9.78 -8.91 5.66
CA PHE A 70 -10.98 -9.64 6.04
C PHE A 70 -10.75 -11.16 6.19
N ASN A 71 -9.62 -11.69 5.70
CA ASN A 71 -9.27 -13.09 5.90
C ASN A 71 -8.82 -13.38 7.33
N ASN A 72 -8.21 -12.39 7.99
CA ASN A 72 -7.65 -12.52 9.34
C ASN A 72 -8.37 -11.63 10.36
N ASP A 73 -9.44 -10.93 9.96
CA ASP A 73 -10.17 -9.95 10.78
C ASP A 73 -9.23 -8.88 11.37
N ASN A 74 -8.31 -8.37 10.54
CA ASN A 74 -7.35 -7.34 10.91
C ASN A 74 -7.72 -6.00 10.28
N LEU A 75 -8.08 -5.03 11.11
CA LEU A 75 -8.31 -3.65 10.70
C LEU A 75 -7.07 -2.81 11.02
N TYR A 76 -6.38 -2.36 9.97
CA TYR A 76 -5.27 -1.43 10.07
C TYR A 76 -5.78 -0.03 9.75
N GLU A 77 -5.42 0.95 10.59
CA GLU A 77 -5.80 2.34 10.40
C GLU A 77 -4.69 3.30 10.82
N GLY A 78 -4.65 4.47 10.20
CA GLY A 78 -3.68 5.51 10.53
C GLY A 78 -4.02 6.85 9.90
N THR A 79 -3.63 7.93 10.57
CA THR A 79 -3.79 9.29 10.08
C THR A 79 -2.51 10.10 10.30
N LYS A 80 -2.37 11.24 9.62
CA LYS A 80 -1.24 12.16 9.84
C LYS A 80 -1.10 12.68 11.29
N VAL A 81 -2.16 12.63 12.08
CA VAL A 81 -2.19 13.21 13.43
C VAL A 81 -2.37 12.17 14.55
N THR A 82 -2.55 10.90 14.19
CA THR A 82 -2.69 9.81 15.16
C THR A 82 -1.66 8.73 14.92
N HIS A 83 -1.50 7.84 15.91
CA HIS A 83 -0.69 6.63 15.71
C HIS A 83 -1.43 5.62 14.83
N ALA A 84 -0.64 4.77 14.14
CA ALA A 84 -1.22 3.62 13.45
C ALA A 84 -1.72 2.57 14.45
N LEU A 85 -2.87 1.98 14.13
CA LEU A 85 -3.53 0.96 14.94
C LEU A 85 -3.75 -0.32 14.13
N LEU A 86 -3.76 -1.45 14.81
CA LEU A 86 -4.26 -2.74 14.36
C LEU A 86 -5.26 -3.24 15.40
N ASN A 87 -6.55 -3.32 15.04
CA ASN A 87 -7.61 -3.71 15.95
C ASN A 87 -7.50 -2.94 17.30
N ASP A 88 -7.53 -1.61 17.23
CA ASP A 88 -7.44 -0.67 18.35
C ASP A 88 -6.10 -0.69 19.14
N LYS A 89 -5.13 -1.50 18.72
CA LYS A 89 -3.81 -1.56 19.36
C LYS A 89 -2.76 -0.83 18.54
N GLN A 90 -2.01 0.07 19.19
CA GLN A 90 -0.95 0.80 18.53
C GLN A 90 0.10 -0.15 17.95
N ILE A 91 0.42 0.07 16.67
CA ILE A 91 1.50 -0.61 15.96
C ILE A 91 2.62 0.36 15.60
N LYS A 92 3.79 -0.19 15.31
CA LYS A 92 4.97 0.55 14.86
C LYS A 92 5.74 -0.27 13.85
N VAL A 93 6.45 0.42 12.96
CA VAL A 93 7.41 -0.20 12.06
C VAL A 93 8.52 -0.94 12.83
N SER A 94 9.23 -1.84 12.15
CA SER A 94 10.34 -2.60 12.73
C SER A 94 11.54 -1.71 13.08
N LYS A 95 12.49 -2.27 13.85
CA LYS A 95 13.75 -1.61 14.20
C LYS A 95 14.96 -2.20 13.47
N ILE A 96 14.75 -3.00 12.43
CA ILE A 96 15.82 -3.58 11.62
C ILE A 96 16.45 -2.48 10.75
N ASN A 97 17.76 -2.35 10.83
CA ASN A 97 18.52 -1.32 10.10
C ASN A 97 19.48 -1.87 9.03
N ASN A 98 19.43 -3.17 8.79
CA ASN A 98 20.32 -3.83 7.82
C ASN A 98 19.51 -4.81 6.95
N PRO A 99 19.54 -4.67 5.62
CA PRO A 99 18.86 -5.58 4.70
C PRO A 99 19.21 -7.05 4.92
N LYS A 100 20.46 -7.38 5.30
CA LYS A 100 20.89 -8.76 5.63
C LYS A 100 20.12 -9.40 6.78
N SER A 101 19.45 -8.60 7.60
CA SER A 101 18.56 -9.05 8.68
C SER A 101 17.09 -8.80 8.34
N GLY A 102 16.82 -8.08 7.26
CA GLY A 102 15.51 -7.55 6.90
C GLY A 102 14.71 -8.45 5.95
N VAL A 103 13.44 -8.13 5.87
CA VAL A 103 12.46 -8.72 4.96
C VAL A 103 12.03 -7.68 3.94
N LEU A 104 12.28 -7.97 2.66
CA LEU A 104 11.74 -7.22 1.53
C LEU A 104 10.41 -7.82 1.09
N ILE A 105 9.41 -6.97 0.88
CA ILE A 105 8.21 -7.31 0.10
C ILE A 105 8.32 -6.58 -1.24
N THR A 106 7.96 -7.26 -2.33
CA THR A 106 7.96 -6.71 -3.69
C THR A 106 6.94 -7.45 -4.55
N GLY A 107 6.72 -7.00 -5.77
CA GLY A 107 5.92 -7.66 -6.79
C GLY A 107 6.60 -7.65 -8.14
N LEU A 108 5.97 -8.31 -9.10
CA LEU A 108 6.31 -8.31 -10.52
C LEU A 108 5.06 -7.89 -11.29
N PRO A 109 4.87 -6.61 -11.57
CA PRO A 109 3.74 -6.13 -12.37
C PRO A 109 3.79 -6.69 -13.80
N ASN A 110 2.65 -6.67 -14.50
CA ASN A 110 2.51 -7.28 -15.82
C ASN A 110 3.47 -6.74 -16.88
N ASP A 111 3.95 -5.51 -16.72
CA ASP A 111 4.91 -4.81 -17.59
C ASP A 111 6.36 -4.89 -17.10
N THR A 112 6.66 -5.85 -16.23
CA THR A 112 8.03 -6.07 -15.73
C THR A 112 9.00 -6.32 -16.89
N ASP A 113 10.12 -5.60 -16.88
CA ASP A 113 11.23 -5.86 -17.80
C ASP A 113 11.94 -7.19 -17.42
N TYR A 114 11.82 -8.17 -18.29
CA TYR A 114 12.44 -9.50 -18.15
C TYR A 114 13.75 -9.64 -18.94
N SER A 115 14.39 -8.55 -19.35
CA SER A 115 15.73 -8.61 -19.94
C SER A 115 16.75 -9.20 -18.98
N ASP A 116 17.80 -9.84 -19.49
CA ASP A 116 18.85 -10.43 -18.66
C ASP A 116 19.50 -9.41 -17.72
N GLU A 117 19.62 -8.15 -18.15
CA GLU A 117 20.16 -7.06 -17.35
C GLU A 117 19.23 -6.72 -16.18
N ALA A 118 17.94 -6.55 -16.44
CA ALA A 118 16.93 -6.23 -15.41
C ALA A 118 16.81 -7.37 -14.40
N LEU A 119 16.75 -8.63 -14.87
CA LEU A 119 16.70 -9.81 -14.01
C LEU A 119 17.96 -9.95 -13.16
N THR A 120 19.15 -9.73 -13.74
CA THR A 120 20.41 -9.78 -12.99
C THR A 120 20.45 -8.74 -11.89
N LYS A 121 19.98 -7.51 -12.17
CA LYS A 121 19.89 -6.44 -11.17
C LYS A 121 18.92 -6.79 -10.05
N MET A 122 17.74 -7.32 -10.40
CA MET A 122 16.73 -7.75 -9.45
C MET A 122 17.26 -8.88 -8.54
N ILE A 123 17.91 -9.89 -9.07
CA ILE A 123 18.49 -10.99 -8.28
C ILE A 123 19.59 -10.49 -7.35
N LYS A 124 20.48 -9.60 -7.82
CA LYS A 124 21.50 -8.97 -6.97
C LYS A 124 20.88 -8.20 -5.81
N ASP A 125 19.79 -7.48 -6.07
CA ASP A 125 19.05 -6.80 -5.02
C ASP A 125 18.45 -7.81 -4.03
N PHE A 126 17.78 -8.86 -4.48
CA PHE A 126 17.22 -9.90 -3.61
C PHE A 126 18.28 -10.59 -2.74
N GLN A 127 19.47 -10.83 -3.27
CA GLN A 127 20.60 -11.38 -2.53
C GLN A 127 21.09 -10.47 -1.38
N SER A 128 20.77 -9.17 -1.43
CA SER A 128 21.10 -8.24 -0.35
C SER A 128 20.23 -8.41 0.90
N TRP A 129 19.11 -9.08 0.79
CA TRP A 129 18.11 -9.25 1.85
C TRP A 129 18.21 -10.60 2.55
N ARG A 130 17.74 -10.66 3.81
CA ARG A 130 17.61 -11.94 4.51
C ARG A 130 16.49 -12.78 3.90
N LYS A 131 15.37 -12.19 3.57
CA LYS A 131 14.20 -12.82 2.93
C LYS A 131 13.52 -11.84 1.98
N VAL A 132 12.97 -12.39 0.90
CA VAL A 132 12.10 -11.68 -0.03
C VAL A 132 10.74 -12.38 -0.05
N ARG A 133 9.68 -11.60 -0.18
CA ARG A 133 8.29 -12.06 -0.30
C ARG A 133 7.63 -11.35 -1.47
N MET A 134 6.79 -12.09 -2.20
CA MET A 134 5.85 -11.55 -3.18
C MET A 134 4.46 -11.97 -2.72
N LEU A 135 3.68 -11.00 -2.24
CA LEU A 135 2.40 -11.28 -1.58
C LEU A 135 1.22 -11.20 -2.55
N GLY A 136 1.34 -10.44 -3.65
CA GLY A 136 0.25 -10.21 -4.59
C GLY A 136 -0.90 -9.37 -4.01
N SER A 137 -0.59 -8.51 -3.02
CA SER A 137 -1.47 -7.55 -2.39
C SER A 137 -0.61 -6.41 -1.85
N ALA A 138 -0.74 -5.22 -2.43
CA ALA A 138 0.03 -4.04 -2.03
C ALA A 138 -0.49 -3.45 -0.72
N ALA A 139 -1.78 -3.52 -0.48
CA ALA A 139 -2.38 -3.12 0.79
C ALA A 139 -1.83 -3.97 1.95
N ILE A 140 -1.85 -5.30 1.82
CA ILE A 140 -1.28 -6.21 2.84
C ILE A 140 0.23 -5.99 2.99
N ALA A 141 0.97 -5.78 1.89
CA ALA A 141 2.39 -5.46 1.94
C ALA A 141 2.66 -4.22 2.79
N SER A 142 1.90 -3.15 2.55
CA SER A 142 1.98 -1.89 3.31
C SER A 142 1.62 -2.07 4.79
N ALA A 143 0.55 -2.80 5.09
CA ALA A 143 0.12 -3.14 6.45
C ALA A 143 1.22 -3.93 7.21
N TYR A 144 1.96 -4.79 6.52
CA TYR A 144 3.08 -5.53 7.11
C TYR A 144 4.29 -4.65 7.41
N ILE A 145 4.56 -3.62 6.60
CA ILE A 145 5.56 -2.61 6.95
C ILE A 145 5.13 -1.86 8.21
N ALA A 146 3.91 -1.33 8.23
CA ALA A 146 3.38 -0.55 9.35
C ALA A 146 3.36 -1.32 10.67
N SER A 147 3.14 -2.65 10.63
CA SER A 147 3.10 -3.51 11.82
C SER A 147 4.43 -4.19 12.15
N GLY A 148 5.54 -3.82 11.47
CA GLY A 148 6.88 -4.35 11.71
C GLY A 148 7.07 -5.82 11.32
N LYS A 149 6.17 -6.40 10.54
CA LYS A 149 6.26 -7.79 10.02
C LYS A 149 7.22 -7.89 8.82
N ALA A 150 7.47 -6.76 8.15
CA ALA A 150 8.48 -6.60 7.11
C ALA A 150 9.13 -5.22 7.21
N ASP A 151 10.21 -4.97 6.48
CA ASP A 151 11.07 -3.82 6.66
C ASP A 151 11.04 -2.86 5.48
N VAL A 152 10.87 -3.38 4.26
CA VAL A 152 10.72 -2.60 3.04
C VAL A 152 9.67 -3.25 2.14
N TYR A 153 8.80 -2.42 1.58
CA TYR A 153 7.97 -2.74 0.43
C TYR A 153 8.36 -1.83 -0.72
N LYS A 154 8.69 -2.40 -1.86
CA LYS A 154 8.95 -1.65 -3.09
C LYS A 154 8.40 -2.38 -4.29
N GLU A 155 7.77 -1.62 -5.16
CA GLU A 155 7.18 -2.11 -6.40
C GLU A 155 7.12 -0.96 -7.42
N LYS A 156 7.25 -1.27 -8.69
CA LYS A 156 7.02 -0.33 -9.79
C LYS A 156 5.64 -0.55 -10.37
N ASN A 157 5.09 0.52 -10.95
CA ASN A 157 3.83 0.45 -11.68
C ASN A 157 2.66 -0.16 -10.87
N SER A 158 2.69 -0.03 -9.53
CA SER A 158 1.52 -0.27 -8.68
C SER A 158 0.46 0.79 -8.95
N TYR A 159 -0.80 0.51 -8.67
CA TYR A 159 -1.82 1.54 -8.77
C TYR A 159 -1.95 2.34 -7.47
N ILE A 160 -2.34 3.62 -7.60
CA ILE A 160 -2.45 4.51 -6.43
C ILE A 160 -3.48 4.01 -5.41
N TRP A 161 -4.55 3.34 -5.85
CA TRP A 161 -5.58 2.80 -4.96
C TRP A 161 -5.10 1.62 -4.12
N ASP A 162 -4.10 0.87 -4.59
CA ASP A 162 -3.49 -0.25 -3.85
C ASP A 162 -2.62 0.23 -2.68
N VAL A 163 -2.05 1.46 -2.79
CA VAL A 163 -0.96 1.90 -1.92
C VAL A 163 -1.24 3.15 -1.09
N ALA A 164 -2.24 3.98 -1.47
CA ALA A 164 -2.49 5.26 -0.81
C ALA A 164 -2.87 5.08 0.67
N ALA A 165 -3.74 4.14 1.00
CA ALA A 165 -4.10 3.84 2.39
C ALA A 165 -2.89 3.36 3.19
N GLY A 166 -2.09 2.48 2.57
CA GLY A 166 -0.85 1.97 3.16
C GLY A 166 0.15 3.08 3.48
N ALA A 167 0.26 4.09 2.61
CA ALA A 167 1.14 5.23 2.84
C ALA A 167 0.79 5.97 4.13
N ALA A 168 -0.50 6.35 4.32
CA ALA A 168 -0.95 7.00 5.55
C ALA A 168 -0.67 6.15 6.80
N ILE A 169 -0.91 4.83 6.73
CA ILE A 169 -0.73 3.93 7.87
C ILE A 169 0.76 3.74 8.19
N VAL A 170 1.63 3.60 7.17
CA VAL A 170 3.09 3.44 7.36
C VAL A 170 3.69 4.70 7.97
N GLU A 171 3.31 5.91 7.51
CA GLU A 171 3.73 7.17 8.13
C GLU A 171 3.27 7.27 9.58
N ALA A 172 2.01 6.97 9.86
CA ALA A 172 1.45 6.95 11.22
C ALA A 172 2.14 5.95 12.15
N ALA A 173 2.71 4.86 11.60
CA ALA A 173 3.50 3.87 12.32
C ALA A 173 4.97 4.30 12.54
N GLY A 174 5.39 5.45 12.01
CA GLY A 174 6.76 5.98 12.09
C GLY A 174 7.69 5.48 10.98
N GLY A 175 7.15 4.97 9.87
CA GLY A 175 7.88 4.57 8.69
C GLY A 175 8.15 5.72 7.72
N HIS A 176 8.82 5.40 6.64
CA HIS A 176 9.08 6.31 5.52
C HIS A 176 8.32 5.84 4.27
N VAL A 177 7.68 6.75 3.58
CA VAL A 177 6.94 6.49 2.35
C VAL A 177 7.47 7.34 1.20
N SER A 178 7.48 6.77 0.02
CA SER A 178 7.74 7.46 -1.23
C SER A 178 6.84 6.86 -2.31
N ILE A 179 5.98 7.69 -2.87
CA ILE A 179 5.16 7.41 -4.05
C ILE A 179 5.66 8.38 -5.13
N SER A 180 6.02 7.87 -6.30
CA SER A 180 6.61 8.65 -7.38
C SER A 180 6.18 8.13 -8.75
N ASN A 181 6.53 8.88 -9.81
CA ASN A 181 6.31 8.50 -11.20
C ASN A 181 4.85 8.21 -11.56
N GLN A 182 3.88 8.92 -10.94
CA GLN A 182 2.48 8.75 -11.29
C GLN A 182 2.23 9.11 -12.76
N ASN A 183 1.64 8.16 -13.48
CA ASN A 183 1.25 8.33 -14.87
C ASN A 183 -0.27 8.60 -15.02
N GLU A 184 -0.72 8.77 -16.27
CA GLU A 184 -2.13 9.04 -16.59
C GLU A 184 -3.08 7.90 -16.19
N ASN A 185 -2.57 6.67 -16.09
CA ASN A 185 -3.32 5.48 -15.69
C ASN A 185 -3.29 5.24 -14.17
N PHE A 186 -2.85 6.23 -13.38
CA PHE A 186 -2.70 6.14 -11.93
C PHE A 186 -1.69 5.11 -11.43
N GLN A 187 -0.79 4.64 -12.30
CA GLN A 187 0.32 3.81 -11.87
C GLN A 187 1.41 4.66 -11.22
N VAL A 188 2.05 4.09 -10.20
CA VAL A 188 3.05 4.75 -9.36
C VAL A 188 4.18 3.79 -9.02
N ASP A 189 5.37 4.33 -8.78
CA ASP A 189 6.46 3.60 -8.14
C ASP A 189 6.38 3.80 -6.63
N VAL A 190 6.50 2.72 -5.88
CA VAL A 190 6.34 2.67 -4.43
C VAL A 190 7.64 2.27 -3.74
N PHE A 191 7.96 2.98 -2.67
CA PHE A 191 8.98 2.58 -1.71
C PHE A 191 8.51 2.95 -0.30
N PHE A 192 8.10 1.96 0.49
CA PHE A 192 7.76 2.11 1.89
C PHE A 192 8.77 1.37 2.74
N SER A 193 9.20 1.95 3.85
CA SER A 193 10.16 1.32 4.73
C SER A 193 9.91 1.64 6.20
N ASN A 194 10.64 0.95 7.07
CA ASN A 194 10.66 1.24 8.50
C ASN A 194 11.44 2.52 8.88
N GLY A 195 11.86 3.33 7.90
CA GLY A 195 12.62 4.56 8.10
C GLY A 195 14.11 4.37 8.43
N LEU A 196 14.56 3.15 8.70
CA LEU A 196 15.97 2.84 8.99
C LEU A 196 16.70 2.25 7.79
N ILE A 197 15.97 1.57 6.89
CA ILE A 197 16.47 1.11 5.59
C ILE A 197 15.92 2.07 4.54
N LEU A 198 16.78 2.89 4.00
CA LEU A 198 16.48 3.87 2.95
C LEU A 198 17.02 3.37 1.60
N ARG A 199 16.52 3.96 0.51
CA ARG A 199 16.98 3.66 -0.86
C ARG A 199 18.48 3.77 -1.03
#